data_8d41d5e2284bbfecaab3c2d324e52aeb
#
_entry.id   8d41d5e2284bbfecaab3c2d324e52aeb
#
_cell.length_a   1.000
_cell.length_b   1.000
_cell.length_c   1.000
_cell.angle_alpha   90.00
_cell.angle_beta   90.00
_cell.angle_gamma   90.00
#
_symmetry.space_group_name_H-M   'P 1'
#
loop_
_entity.id
_entity.type
_entity.pdbx_description
1 polymer ?
#
loop_
_entity_poly.entity_id
_entity_poly.type
_entity_poly.pdbx_seq_one_letter_code
_entity_poly.pdbx_strand_id
1 'polypeptide(L)'
;MVQCTDCGKEFSSHDGLMHHREAKHNVMKKKFMIKKKHYWYAGVLAVVVLLGLWAYSNANSPGKYDNLAKCLGEKGVTLYGAFWCPHCIEQKQLFGKSAKLLPYVECSTPDGKAQNAICISKKIEGYPTWEFADGTRMSAIMKPQDLAEKTGCALE
;
A
#
# COMPACT_ATOMS: atom_id res chain seq x y z
N MET A 1 58.58 -32.46 18.17
CA MET A 1 58.42 -31.78 16.86
C MET A 1 57.00 -32.08 16.38
N VAL A 2 56.30 -31.07 15.93
CA VAL A 2 54.92 -31.23 15.36
C VAL A 2 54.96 -30.83 13.91
N GLN A 3 54.23 -31.58 13.06
CA GLN A 3 54.23 -31.39 11.60
C GLN A 3 52.91 -30.84 11.12
N CYS A 4 52.98 -29.90 10.15
CA CYS A 4 51.77 -29.39 9.49
C CYS A 4 51.22 -30.46 8.51
N THR A 5 49.99 -30.90 8.75
CA THR A 5 49.32 -31.92 7.91
C THR A 5 49.01 -31.43 6.50
N ASP A 6 48.93 -30.11 6.28
CA ASP A 6 48.53 -29.52 5.00
C ASP A 6 49.72 -29.28 4.04
N CYS A 7 50.97 -29.10 4.56
CA CYS A 7 52.12 -28.81 3.75
C CYS A 7 53.40 -29.56 4.16
N GLY A 8 53.35 -30.45 5.19
CA GLY A 8 54.48 -31.29 5.60
C GLY A 8 55.60 -30.60 6.38
N LYS A 9 55.47 -29.32 6.71
CA LYS A 9 56.52 -28.54 7.35
C LYS A 9 56.55 -28.82 8.87
N GLU A 10 57.78 -29.05 9.40
CA GLU A 10 58.01 -29.40 10.80
C GLU A 10 58.28 -28.13 11.66
N PHE A 11 57.77 -28.14 12.91
CA PHE A 11 57.87 -27.04 13.88
C PHE A 11 58.33 -27.56 15.23
N SER A 12 59.17 -26.78 15.91
CA SER A 12 59.70 -27.11 17.23
C SER A 12 58.66 -26.96 18.36
N SER A 13 57.58 -26.17 18.13
CA SER A 13 56.51 -25.95 19.07
C SER A 13 55.12 -25.98 18.45
N HIS A 14 54.10 -26.26 19.27
CA HIS A 14 52.70 -26.28 18.85
C HIS A 14 52.21 -24.87 18.45
N ASP A 15 52.68 -23.81 19.13
CA ASP A 15 52.36 -22.43 18.80
C ASP A 15 52.88 -22.02 17.40
N GLY A 16 54.11 -22.41 17.07
CA GLY A 16 54.69 -22.16 15.75
C GLY A 16 53.87 -22.82 14.61
N LEU A 17 53.36 -24.04 14.89
CA LEU A 17 52.45 -24.74 13.95
C LEU A 17 51.10 -23.97 13.82
N MET A 18 50.53 -23.48 14.91
CA MET A 18 49.24 -22.75 14.89
C MET A 18 49.37 -21.46 14.10
N HIS A 19 50.40 -20.64 14.37
CA HIS A 19 50.67 -19.43 13.61
C HIS A 19 50.93 -19.68 12.13
N HIS A 20 51.64 -20.77 11.77
CA HIS A 20 51.83 -21.16 10.38
C HIS A 20 50.51 -21.56 9.70
N ARG A 21 49.65 -22.30 10.38
CA ARG A 21 48.33 -22.71 9.84
C ARG A 21 47.42 -21.49 9.65
N GLU A 22 47.41 -20.57 10.59
CA GLU A 22 46.65 -19.30 10.42
C GLU A 22 47.15 -18.45 9.27
N ALA A 23 48.48 -18.33 9.08
CA ALA A 23 49.06 -17.48 8.06
C ALA A 23 49.02 -18.06 6.64
N LYS A 24 49.16 -19.38 6.52
CA LYS A 24 49.32 -20.07 5.20
C LYS A 24 48.09 -20.88 4.74
N HIS A 25 47.32 -21.39 5.71
CA HIS A 25 46.18 -22.29 5.42
C HIS A 25 44.86 -21.67 5.93
N ASN A 26 44.66 -20.41 5.78
CA ASN A 26 43.55 -19.56 6.35
C ASN A 26 42.13 -19.95 5.77
N VAL A 27 41.88 -21.25 5.67
CA VAL A 27 40.61 -21.77 5.13
C VAL A 27 39.44 -21.58 6.09
N MET A 28 39.71 -21.58 7.40
CA MET A 28 38.62 -21.50 8.38
C MET A 28 38.02 -20.10 8.55
N LYS A 29 38.80 -19.01 8.49
CA LYS A 29 38.29 -17.64 8.56
C LYS A 29 37.42 -17.27 7.36
N LYS A 30 37.81 -17.73 6.15
CA LYS A 30 37.07 -17.46 4.90
C LYS A 30 35.71 -18.17 4.89
N LYS A 31 35.67 -19.43 5.37
CA LYS A 31 34.43 -20.24 5.42
C LYS A 31 33.42 -19.70 6.45
N PHE A 32 33.89 -19.16 7.59
CA PHE A 32 33.02 -18.59 8.62
C PHE A 32 32.46 -17.22 8.23
N MET A 33 33.26 -16.38 7.55
CA MET A 33 32.77 -15.07 7.04
C MET A 33 31.76 -15.21 5.90
N ILE A 34 31.91 -16.20 5.01
CA ILE A 34 30.98 -16.47 3.93
C ILE A 34 29.62 -16.89 4.50
N LYS A 35 29.59 -17.77 5.51
CA LYS A 35 28.34 -18.17 6.19
C LYS A 35 27.62 -16.98 6.86
N LYS A 36 28.35 -16.12 7.60
CA LYS A 36 27.77 -14.92 8.24
C LYS A 36 27.15 -13.95 7.24
N LYS A 37 27.80 -13.76 6.11
CA LYS A 37 27.31 -12.88 5.03
C LYS A 37 26.02 -13.42 4.38
N HIS A 38 25.90 -14.73 4.21
CA HIS A 38 24.67 -15.35 3.67
C HIS A 38 23.50 -15.27 4.62
N TYR A 39 23.72 -15.47 5.92
CA TYR A 39 22.66 -15.28 6.91
C TYR A 39 22.18 -13.82 7.00
N TRP A 40 23.07 -12.87 6.81
CA TRP A 40 22.69 -11.45 6.76
C TRP A 40 21.81 -11.15 5.53
N TYR A 41 22.19 -11.61 4.34
CA TYR A 41 21.36 -11.45 3.14
C TYR A 41 20.03 -12.19 3.24
N ALA A 42 20.00 -13.37 3.82
CA ALA A 42 18.77 -14.12 4.07
C ALA A 42 17.85 -13.36 5.04
N GLY A 43 18.40 -12.76 6.10
CA GLY A 43 17.66 -11.93 7.02
C GLY A 43 17.06 -10.68 6.36
N VAL A 44 17.86 -9.96 5.56
CA VAL A 44 17.37 -8.79 4.81
C VAL A 44 16.27 -9.19 3.82
N LEU A 45 16.46 -10.29 3.09
CA LEU A 45 15.44 -10.79 2.15
C LEU A 45 14.14 -11.13 2.87
N ALA A 46 14.21 -11.81 4.02
CA ALA A 46 13.04 -12.14 4.81
C ALA A 46 12.27 -10.89 5.28
N VAL A 47 12.99 -9.85 5.74
CA VAL A 47 12.37 -8.58 6.13
C VAL A 47 11.69 -7.90 4.94
N VAL A 48 12.33 -7.86 3.78
CA VAL A 48 11.75 -7.27 2.56
C VAL A 48 10.48 -8.01 2.13
N VAL A 49 10.51 -9.35 2.18
CA VAL A 49 9.33 -10.18 1.86
C VAL A 49 8.20 -9.93 2.86
N LEU A 50 8.49 -9.89 4.16
CA LEU A 50 7.48 -9.63 5.19
C LEU A 50 6.86 -8.24 5.06
N LEU A 51 7.68 -7.21 4.78
CA LEU A 51 7.19 -5.86 4.52
C LEU A 51 6.33 -5.80 3.26
N GLY A 52 6.73 -6.51 2.20
CA GLY A 52 5.95 -6.63 0.97
C GLY A 52 4.59 -7.31 1.20
N LEU A 53 4.56 -8.42 1.93
CA LEU A 53 3.33 -9.11 2.30
C LEU A 53 2.42 -8.25 3.18
N TRP A 54 3.00 -7.55 4.16
CA TRP A 54 2.25 -6.63 5.02
C TRP A 54 1.64 -5.47 4.21
N ALA A 55 2.42 -4.83 3.33
CA ALA A 55 1.95 -3.75 2.46
C ALA A 55 0.84 -4.23 1.51
N TYR A 56 1.01 -5.42 0.90
CA TYR A 56 0.01 -6.04 0.05
C TYR A 56 -1.30 -6.34 0.80
N SER A 57 -1.22 -6.94 1.98
CA SER A 57 -2.37 -7.22 2.83
C SER A 57 -3.10 -5.94 3.26
N ASN A 58 -2.33 -4.91 3.66
CA ASN A 58 -2.91 -3.64 4.05
C ASN A 58 -3.57 -2.89 2.87
N ALA A 59 -2.98 -2.95 1.67
CA ALA A 59 -3.56 -2.33 0.47
C ALA A 59 -4.88 -2.98 0.06
N ASN A 60 -4.99 -4.32 0.22
CA ASN A 60 -6.17 -5.10 -0.16
C ASN A 60 -7.21 -5.25 0.97
N SER A 61 -6.95 -4.71 2.16
CA SER A 61 -7.95 -4.78 3.23
C SER A 61 -9.19 -3.95 2.87
N PRO A 62 -10.41 -4.47 3.15
CA PRO A 62 -11.65 -3.76 2.89
C PRO A 62 -11.71 -2.42 3.64
N GLY A 63 -12.39 -1.46 3.06
CA GLY A 63 -12.68 -0.19 3.71
C GLY A 63 -13.88 -0.32 4.64
N LYS A 64 -13.96 0.55 5.64
CA LYS A 64 -15.04 0.54 6.65
C LYS A 64 -16.44 0.70 6.03
N TYR A 65 -16.55 1.43 4.93
CA TYR A 65 -17.82 1.79 4.29
C TYR A 65 -18.00 1.13 2.91
N ASP A 66 -17.38 -0.03 2.68
CA ASP A 66 -17.44 -0.70 1.38
C ASP A 66 -18.88 -1.12 1.03
N ASN A 67 -19.63 -1.65 2.01
CA ASN A 67 -21.03 -2.05 1.80
C ASN A 67 -21.92 -0.85 1.52
N LEU A 68 -21.73 0.23 2.28
CA LEU A 68 -22.45 1.49 2.04
C LEU A 68 -22.17 2.02 0.62
N ALA A 69 -20.89 2.13 0.22
CA ALA A 69 -20.53 2.67 -1.08
C ALA A 69 -21.10 1.86 -2.25
N LYS A 70 -21.11 0.53 -2.15
CA LYS A 70 -21.76 -0.36 -3.13
C LYS A 70 -23.26 -0.18 -3.16
N CYS A 71 -23.92 -0.19 -1.98
CA CYS A 71 -25.36 0.00 -1.86
C CYS A 71 -25.81 1.35 -2.45
N LEU A 72 -25.06 2.43 -2.25
CA LEU A 72 -25.35 3.73 -2.86
C LEU A 72 -25.41 3.62 -4.38
N GLY A 73 -24.43 2.93 -5.01
CA GLY A 73 -24.45 2.68 -6.46
C GLY A 73 -25.63 1.83 -6.91
N GLU A 74 -25.93 0.75 -6.18
CA GLU A 74 -27.07 -0.14 -6.46
C GLU A 74 -28.43 0.58 -6.37
N LYS A 75 -28.50 1.56 -5.47
CA LYS A 75 -29.69 2.42 -5.32
C LYS A 75 -29.73 3.61 -6.29
N GLY A 76 -28.82 3.67 -7.26
CA GLY A 76 -28.80 4.71 -8.29
C GLY A 76 -28.35 6.09 -7.78
N VAL A 77 -27.70 6.15 -6.64
CA VAL A 77 -27.08 7.40 -6.16
C VAL A 77 -25.84 7.69 -6.99
N THR A 78 -25.60 8.95 -7.33
CA THR A 78 -24.41 9.39 -8.07
C THR A 78 -23.78 10.59 -7.40
N LEU A 79 -22.46 10.55 -7.24
CA LEU A 79 -21.65 11.65 -6.71
C LEU A 79 -20.93 12.34 -7.88
N TYR A 80 -21.33 13.55 -8.19
CA TYR A 80 -20.65 14.41 -9.16
C TYR A 80 -19.59 15.26 -8.47
N GLY A 81 -18.40 15.31 -9.02
CA GLY A 81 -17.30 16.08 -8.45
C GLY A 81 -16.20 16.40 -9.44
N ALA A 82 -15.20 17.12 -8.98
CA ALA A 82 -14.00 17.42 -9.73
C ALA A 82 -12.75 17.04 -8.92
N PHE A 83 -11.73 16.46 -9.58
CA PHE A 83 -10.53 15.96 -8.92
C PHE A 83 -9.75 17.04 -8.14
N TRP A 84 -9.82 18.28 -8.61
CA TRP A 84 -9.15 19.43 -8.02
C TRP A 84 -9.98 20.14 -6.94
N CYS A 85 -11.26 19.77 -6.75
CA CYS A 85 -12.16 20.42 -5.80
C CYS A 85 -11.85 19.99 -4.36
N PRO A 86 -11.50 20.91 -3.44
CA PRO A 86 -11.18 20.57 -2.04
C PRO A 86 -12.30 19.83 -1.33
N HIS A 87 -13.56 20.25 -1.51
CA HIS A 87 -14.72 19.61 -0.90
C HIS A 87 -14.98 18.19 -1.44
N CYS A 88 -14.63 17.91 -2.70
CA CYS A 88 -14.71 16.55 -3.25
C CYS A 88 -13.63 15.64 -2.66
N ILE A 89 -12.43 16.20 -2.43
CA ILE A 89 -11.34 15.49 -1.75
C ILE A 89 -11.76 15.15 -0.32
N GLU A 90 -12.30 16.13 0.41
CA GLU A 90 -12.82 15.93 1.76
C GLU A 90 -13.95 14.89 1.80
N GLN A 91 -14.90 14.95 0.86
CA GLN A 91 -15.96 13.95 0.72
C GLN A 91 -15.41 12.54 0.56
N LYS A 92 -14.40 12.36 -0.29
CA LYS A 92 -13.72 11.06 -0.48
C LYS A 92 -12.96 10.62 0.77
N GLN A 93 -12.34 11.55 1.50
CA GLN A 93 -11.61 11.25 2.74
C GLN A 93 -12.53 10.69 3.83
N LEU A 94 -13.78 11.15 3.93
CA LEU A 94 -14.77 10.60 4.86
C LEU A 94 -15.05 9.10 4.63
N PHE A 95 -14.90 8.62 3.40
CA PHE A 95 -15.05 7.21 3.03
C PHE A 95 -13.73 6.42 3.14
N GLY A 96 -12.60 7.11 3.23
CA GLY A 96 -11.27 6.48 3.33
C GLY A 96 -11.01 5.50 2.21
N LYS A 97 -10.66 4.24 2.52
CA LYS A 97 -10.41 3.18 1.53
C LYS A 97 -11.62 2.84 0.66
N SER A 98 -12.84 3.06 1.16
CA SER A 98 -14.09 2.80 0.45
C SER A 98 -14.40 3.84 -0.61
N ALA A 99 -13.70 4.97 -0.64
CA ALA A 99 -13.92 6.03 -1.62
C ALA A 99 -13.81 5.56 -3.08
N LYS A 100 -12.99 4.54 -3.35
CA LYS A 100 -12.84 3.92 -4.68
C LYS A 100 -14.09 3.19 -5.18
N LEU A 101 -15.02 2.87 -4.28
CA LEU A 101 -16.28 2.17 -4.57
C LEU A 101 -17.48 3.13 -4.67
N LEU A 102 -17.27 4.42 -4.40
CA LEU A 102 -18.31 5.41 -4.55
C LEU A 102 -18.76 5.51 -6.01
N PRO A 103 -20.05 5.67 -6.27
CA PRO A 103 -20.60 5.90 -7.62
C PRO A 103 -20.26 7.33 -8.10
N TYR A 104 -18.97 7.57 -8.34
CA TYR A 104 -18.41 8.88 -8.63
C TYR A 104 -18.31 9.15 -10.14
N VAL A 105 -18.76 10.33 -10.54
CA VAL A 105 -18.62 10.87 -11.89
C VAL A 105 -17.69 12.07 -11.84
N GLU A 106 -16.57 11.98 -12.57
CA GLU A 106 -15.65 13.09 -12.74
C GLU A 106 -16.25 14.13 -13.68
N CYS A 107 -16.37 15.36 -13.22
CA CYS A 107 -16.96 16.45 -13.98
C CYS A 107 -15.91 17.38 -14.62
N SER A 108 -14.66 17.26 -14.25
CA SER A 108 -13.59 18.08 -14.81
C SER A 108 -13.00 17.46 -16.07
N THR A 109 -12.57 18.28 -17.01
CA THR A 109 -11.64 17.84 -18.07
C THR A 109 -10.27 17.51 -17.46
N PRO A 110 -9.46 16.65 -18.11
CA PRO A 110 -8.15 16.24 -17.57
C PRO A 110 -7.20 17.40 -17.27
N ASP A 111 -7.32 18.50 -17.99
CA ASP A 111 -6.54 19.72 -17.81
C ASP A 111 -7.08 20.64 -16.70
N GLY A 112 -8.22 20.28 -16.08
CA GLY A 112 -8.84 21.04 -15.00
C GLY A 112 -9.52 22.35 -15.39
N LYS A 113 -9.61 22.65 -16.67
CA LYS A 113 -10.05 23.97 -17.14
C LYS A 113 -11.51 24.08 -17.52
N ALA A 114 -12.17 22.95 -17.78
CA ALA A 114 -13.57 22.91 -18.21
C ALA A 114 -14.35 21.80 -17.54
N GLN A 115 -15.67 21.94 -17.57
CA GLN A 115 -16.59 20.88 -17.20
C GLN A 115 -16.78 19.91 -18.38
N ASN A 116 -16.86 18.60 -18.10
CA ASN A 116 -17.10 17.61 -19.14
C ASN A 116 -18.56 17.60 -19.62
N ALA A 117 -18.79 17.01 -20.80
CA ALA A 117 -20.09 17.00 -21.46
C ALA A 117 -21.20 16.33 -20.62
N ILE A 118 -20.86 15.31 -19.83
CA ILE A 118 -21.85 14.59 -18.98
C ILE A 118 -22.40 15.53 -17.93
N CYS A 119 -21.54 16.23 -17.22
CA CYS A 119 -21.96 17.13 -16.15
C CYS A 119 -22.64 18.40 -16.67
N ILE A 120 -22.25 18.89 -17.86
CA ILE A 120 -22.94 19.97 -18.55
C ILE A 120 -24.37 19.53 -18.89
N SER A 121 -24.56 18.35 -19.51
CA SER A 121 -25.88 17.82 -19.86
C SER A 121 -26.79 17.59 -18.65
N LYS A 122 -26.18 17.19 -17.54
CA LYS A 122 -26.85 17.03 -16.23
C LYS A 122 -27.05 18.35 -15.49
N LYS A 123 -26.56 19.47 -16.00
CA LYS A 123 -26.66 20.80 -15.37
C LYS A 123 -26.12 20.78 -13.92
N ILE A 124 -24.91 20.22 -13.72
CA ILE A 124 -24.24 20.22 -12.42
C ILE A 124 -23.55 21.58 -12.24
N GLU A 125 -24.00 22.37 -11.25
CA GLU A 125 -23.55 23.73 -11.02
C GLU A 125 -22.48 23.85 -9.92
N GLY A 126 -22.35 22.83 -9.07
CA GLY A 126 -21.41 22.85 -7.95
C GLY A 126 -20.87 21.46 -7.57
N TYR A 127 -19.81 21.44 -6.76
CA TYR A 127 -19.14 20.20 -6.35
C TYR A 127 -18.85 20.20 -4.84
N PRO A 128 -18.99 19.04 -4.15
CA PRO A 128 -19.63 17.81 -4.63
C PRO A 128 -21.15 17.96 -4.75
N THR A 129 -21.76 17.28 -5.72
CA THR A 129 -23.23 17.16 -5.81
C THR A 129 -23.63 15.69 -5.80
N TRP A 130 -24.48 15.32 -4.86
CA TRP A 130 -25.12 14.02 -4.78
C TRP A 130 -26.46 14.07 -5.54
N GLU A 131 -26.68 13.15 -6.46
CA GLU A 131 -27.97 12.91 -7.12
C GLU A 131 -28.52 11.58 -6.63
N PHE A 132 -29.74 11.56 -6.14
CA PHE A 132 -30.42 10.36 -5.65
C PHE A 132 -31.34 9.79 -6.74
N ALA A 133 -31.81 8.54 -6.56
CA ALA A 133 -32.64 7.84 -7.53
C ALA A 133 -33.98 8.55 -7.84
N ASP A 134 -34.50 9.31 -6.89
CA ASP A 134 -35.70 10.15 -7.02
C ASP A 134 -35.44 11.46 -7.81
N GLY A 135 -34.21 11.69 -8.27
CA GLY A 135 -33.79 12.90 -8.96
C GLY A 135 -33.47 14.07 -8.02
N THR A 136 -33.64 13.91 -6.72
CA THR A 136 -33.23 14.96 -5.76
C THR A 136 -31.73 15.14 -5.74
N ARG A 137 -31.26 16.36 -5.50
CA ARG A 137 -29.85 16.72 -5.45
C ARG A 137 -29.49 17.44 -4.18
N MET A 138 -28.28 17.16 -3.69
CA MET A 138 -27.68 17.85 -2.55
C MET A 138 -26.24 18.25 -2.90
N SER A 139 -25.98 19.55 -2.99
CA SER A 139 -24.65 20.11 -3.23
C SER A 139 -23.98 20.43 -1.90
N ALA A 140 -23.50 19.38 -1.22
CA ALA A 140 -22.84 19.47 0.08
C ALA A 140 -21.96 18.25 0.34
N ILE A 141 -21.02 18.38 1.29
CA ILE A 141 -20.32 17.26 1.89
C ILE A 141 -21.30 16.51 2.79
N MET A 142 -21.50 15.23 2.54
CA MET A 142 -22.39 14.38 3.33
C MET A 142 -21.59 13.32 4.09
N LYS A 143 -21.90 13.15 5.37
CA LYS A 143 -21.30 12.08 6.18
C LYS A 143 -21.83 10.71 5.74
N PRO A 144 -21.05 9.63 5.86
CA PRO A 144 -21.52 8.28 5.56
C PRO A 144 -22.82 7.91 6.31
N GLN A 145 -22.98 8.39 7.55
CA GLN A 145 -24.16 8.17 8.36
C GLN A 145 -25.42 8.79 7.74
N ASP A 146 -25.33 10.05 7.29
CA ASP A 146 -26.44 10.80 6.71
C ASP A 146 -26.88 10.17 5.37
N LEU A 147 -25.89 9.67 4.60
CA LEU A 147 -26.17 8.93 3.36
C LEU A 147 -26.85 7.59 3.63
N ALA A 148 -26.38 6.84 4.64
CA ALA A 148 -26.97 5.57 5.05
C ALA A 148 -28.43 5.77 5.47
N GLU A 149 -28.72 6.76 6.32
CA GLU A 149 -30.07 7.10 6.77
C GLU A 149 -30.98 7.52 5.61
N LYS A 150 -30.49 8.44 4.74
CA LYS A 150 -31.28 8.94 3.61
C LYS A 150 -31.61 7.86 2.59
N THR A 151 -30.72 6.89 2.39
CA THR A 151 -30.90 5.85 1.36
C THR A 151 -31.39 4.52 1.90
N GLY A 152 -31.39 4.33 3.22
CA GLY A 152 -31.68 3.04 3.86
C GLY A 152 -30.63 1.98 3.58
N CYS A 153 -29.39 2.38 3.25
CA CYS A 153 -28.24 1.47 3.14
C CYS A 153 -27.66 1.18 4.53
N ALA A 154 -27.09 -0.06 4.70
CA ALA A 154 -26.32 -0.35 5.90
C ALA A 154 -25.06 0.51 5.94
N LEU A 155 -24.68 0.97 7.13
CA LEU A 155 -23.50 1.82 7.30
C LEU A 155 -22.19 1.03 7.16
N GLU A 156 -22.15 -0.25 7.58
CA GLU A 156 -21.01 -1.17 7.59
C GLU A 156 -21.25 -2.39 6.73
#